data_3942e18445c20cec4be1307f6d563d66
#
_entry.id   3942e18445c20cec4be1307f6d563d66
#
_cell.length_a   1.000
_cell.length_b   1.000
_cell.length_c   1.000
_cell.angle_alpha   90.00
_cell.angle_beta   90.00
_cell.angle_gamma   90.00
#
_symmetry.space_group_name_H-M   'P 1'
#
loop_
_entity.id
_entity.type
_entity.pdbx_description
1 polymer ?
#
loop_
_entity_poly.entity_id
_entity_poly.type
_entity_poly.pdbx_seq_one_letter_code
_entity_poly.pdbx_strand_id
1 'polypeptide(L)'
;MLATARVVPFFLAISATAFAANLISADEARAIAQKQVPTGSTYLHTEAEMQKMQPYYEVEFFDTATQTKYEIDIYQVNGKIKEYNMERKALGGSANVILSKDDVKAIVAKEVGDVSIYELKLDREHGLYEYEVKFSASGLRGEMNINPETGVVLDKEVKYSL
;
A
#
# COMPACT_ATOMS: atom_id res chain seq x y z
N MET A 1 -36.10 -23.05 66.79
CA MET A 1 -36.43 -22.91 65.38
C MET A 1 -35.41 -21.97 64.74
N LEU A 2 -34.44 -22.47 63.99
CA LEU A 2 -33.44 -21.64 63.30
C LEU A 2 -33.91 -21.45 61.90
N ALA A 3 -34.08 -20.18 61.47
CA ALA A 3 -34.40 -19.80 60.14
C ALA A 3 -33.10 -19.73 59.29
N THR A 4 -32.97 -20.62 58.31
CA THR A 4 -31.88 -20.61 57.35
C THR A 4 -32.16 -19.58 56.24
N ALA A 5 -31.39 -18.50 56.24
CA ALA A 5 -31.42 -17.52 55.13
C ALA A 5 -30.75 -18.13 53.88
N ARG A 6 -31.52 -18.26 52.80
CA ARG A 6 -31.01 -18.62 51.47
C ARG A 6 -30.40 -17.37 50.82
N VAL A 7 -29.09 -17.40 50.60
CA VAL A 7 -28.38 -16.42 49.77
C VAL A 7 -28.60 -16.82 48.30
N VAL A 8 -29.28 -15.98 47.55
CA VAL A 8 -29.42 -16.14 46.11
C VAL A 8 -28.26 -15.40 45.43
N PRO A 9 -27.39 -16.07 44.67
CA PRO A 9 -26.31 -15.36 43.96
C PRO A 9 -26.93 -14.55 42.81
N PHE A 10 -26.72 -13.24 42.85
CA PHE A 10 -27.07 -12.34 41.76
C PHE A 10 -25.98 -12.43 40.69
N PHE A 11 -26.23 -13.17 39.63
CA PHE A 11 -25.36 -13.17 38.45
C PHE A 11 -25.58 -11.86 37.68
N LEU A 12 -24.65 -10.94 37.78
CA LEU A 12 -24.57 -9.79 36.93
C LEU A 12 -24.11 -10.26 35.55
N ALA A 13 -25.04 -10.44 34.64
CA ALA A 13 -24.71 -10.68 33.23
C ALA A 13 -24.16 -9.36 32.64
N ILE A 14 -22.83 -9.27 32.55
CA ILE A 14 -22.17 -8.22 31.77
C ILE A 14 -22.41 -8.57 30.30
N SER A 15 -23.42 -7.97 29.70
CA SER A 15 -23.58 -7.98 28.25
C SER A 15 -22.46 -7.15 27.65
N ALA A 16 -21.40 -7.83 27.19
CA ALA A 16 -20.42 -7.21 26.29
C ALA A 16 -21.15 -6.91 24.98
N THR A 17 -21.62 -5.67 24.84
CA THR A 17 -21.96 -5.13 23.53
C THR A 17 -20.65 -5.01 22.75
N ALA A 18 -20.33 -6.03 21.98
CA ALA A 18 -19.31 -5.93 20.96
C ALA A 18 -19.79 -4.82 20.00
N PHE A 19 -19.13 -3.68 20.02
CA PHE A 19 -19.21 -2.73 18.92
C PHE A 19 -18.64 -3.46 17.71
N ALA A 20 -19.50 -4.03 16.88
CA ALA A 20 -19.11 -4.45 15.54
C ALA A 20 -18.74 -3.14 14.82
N ALA A 21 -17.45 -2.87 14.72
CA ALA A 21 -16.96 -1.86 13.82
C ALA A 21 -17.54 -2.21 12.44
N ASN A 22 -18.25 -1.28 11.79
CA ASN A 22 -18.67 -1.48 10.43
C ASN A 22 -17.42 -1.52 9.55
N LEU A 23 -16.90 -2.72 9.33
CA LEU A 23 -15.80 -2.94 8.41
C LEU A 23 -16.31 -2.73 6.98
N ILE A 24 -15.49 -2.15 6.13
CA ILE A 24 -15.80 -2.10 4.70
C ILE A 24 -15.84 -3.52 4.13
N SER A 25 -16.61 -3.72 3.07
CA SER A 25 -16.67 -4.97 2.33
C SER A 25 -15.51 -5.08 1.32
N ALA A 26 -15.26 -6.29 0.82
CA ALA A 26 -14.29 -6.53 -0.26
C ALA A 26 -14.64 -5.74 -1.55
N ASP A 27 -15.93 -5.60 -1.87
CA ASP A 27 -16.37 -4.82 -3.03
C ASP A 27 -16.10 -3.33 -2.86
N GLU A 28 -16.28 -2.79 -1.65
CA GLU A 28 -15.93 -1.39 -1.34
C GLU A 28 -14.41 -1.18 -1.42
N ALA A 29 -13.60 -2.11 -0.90
CA ALA A 29 -12.15 -2.07 -1.03
C ALA A 29 -11.73 -2.10 -2.50
N ARG A 30 -12.29 -3.00 -3.30
CA ARG A 30 -12.06 -3.04 -4.75
C ARG A 30 -12.41 -1.70 -5.43
N ALA A 31 -13.55 -1.10 -5.08
CA ALA A 31 -13.96 0.19 -5.65
C ALA A 31 -13.02 1.35 -5.27
N ILE A 32 -12.42 1.30 -4.07
CA ILE A 32 -11.38 2.25 -3.64
C ILE A 32 -10.10 2.04 -4.44
N ALA A 33 -9.61 0.79 -4.53
CA ALA A 33 -8.38 0.44 -5.22
C ALA A 33 -8.45 0.72 -6.73
N GLN A 34 -9.61 0.50 -7.37
CA GLN A 34 -9.82 0.79 -8.80
C GLN A 34 -9.54 2.25 -9.18
N LYS A 35 -9.67 3.19 -8.25
CA LYS A 35 -9.39 4.61 -8.46
C LYS A 35 -7.90 4.95 -8.40
N GLN A 36 -7.08 4.01 -7.93
CA GLN A 36 -5.63 4.18 -7.77
C GLN A 36 -4.83 3.62 -8.95
N VAL A 37 -5.48 2.90 -9.85
CA VAL A 37 -4.84 2.25 -11.00
C VAL A 37 -5.31 2.86 -12.32
N PRO A 38 -4.53 2.77 -13.40
CA PRO A 38 -4.94 3.27 -14.71
C PRO A 38 -6.27 2.66 -15.18
N THR A 39 -7.05 3.48 -15.88
CA THR A 39 -8.28 3.00 -16.54
C THR A 39 -7.94 1.88 -17.51
N GLY A 40 -8.67 0.76 -17.42
CA GLY A 40 -8.42 -0.42 -18.26
C GLY A 40 -7.57 -1.50 -17.57
N SER A 41 -7.01 -1.24 -16.38
CA SER A 41 -6.38 -2.30 -15.59
C SER A 41 -7.39 -3.39 -15.25
N THR A 42 -6.98 -4.64 -15.44
CA THR A 42 -7.79 -5.81 -15.15
C THR A 42 -7.71 -6.15 -13.66
N TYR A 43 -8.85 -6.25 -13.00
CA TYR A 43 -8.94 -6.76 -11.63
C TYR A 43 -8.57 -8.25 -11.61
N LEU A 44 -7.73 -8.64 -10.65
CA LEU A 44 -7.33 -10.04 -10.45
C LEU A 44 -8.07 -10.66 -9.28
N HIS A 45 -7.85 -10.18 -8.07
CA HIS A 45 -8.50 -10.68 -6.85
C HIS A 45 -8.49 -9.67 -5.69
N THR A 46 -9.21 -10.01 -4.63
CA THR A 46 -9.18 -9.34 -3.33
C THR A 46 -9.05 -10.40 -2.26
N GLU A 47 -8.05 -10.27 -1.40
CA GLU A 47 -7.83 -11.15 -0.25
C GLU A 47 -7.98 -10.36 1.06
N ALA A 48 -8.52 -11.04 2.09
CA ALA A 48 -8.62 -10.47 3.42
C ALA A 48 -7.40 -10.88 4.24
N GLU A 49 -6.69 -9.90 4.73
CA GLU A 49 -5.42 -10.07 5.42
C GLU A 49 -5.44 -9.45 6.81
N MET A 50 -4.44 -9.79 7.64
CA MET A 50 -4.27 -9.22 8.96
C MET A 50 -2.79 -8.98 9.29
N GLN A 51 -2.46 -7.76 9.67
CA GLN A 51 -1.13 -7.42 10.16
C GLN A 51 -1.22 -6.68 11.49
N LYS A 52 -0.53 -7.17 12.53
CA LYS A 52 -0.51 -6.56 13.88
C LYS A 52 -1.92 -6.26 14.43
N MET A 53 -2.85 -7.21 14.26
CA MET A 53 -4.27 -7.10 14.65
C MET A 53 -5.06 -6.02 13.90
N GLN A 54 -4.55 -5.52 12.79
CA GLN A 54 -5.23 -4.60 11.90
C GLN A 54 -5.67 -5.34 10.64
N PRO A 55 -6.98 -5.57 10.43
CA PRO A 55 -7.49 -6.22 9.25
C PRO A 55 -7.44 -5.27 8.05
N TYR A 56 -7.02 -5.79 6.90
CA TYR A 56 -7.01 -5.08 5.63
C TYR A 56 -7.42 -5.99 4.48
N TYR A 57 -7.71 -5.41 3.34
CA TYR A 57 -7.85 -6.09 2.07
C TYR A 57 -6.64 -5.77 1.20
N GLU A 58 -6.04 -6.80 0.62
CA GLU A 58 -5.11 -6.69 -0.49
C GLU A 58 -5.91 -6.82 -1.79
N VAL A 59 -5.79 -5.85 -2.67
CA VAL A 59 -6.51 -5.81 -3.94
C VAL A 59 -5.52 -5.72 -5.09
N GLU A 60 -5.55 -6.70 -5.99
CA GLU A 60 -4.63 -6.78 -7.11
C GLU A 60 -5.27 -6.44 -8.45
N PHE A 61 -4.49 -5.72 -9.28
CA PHE A 61 -4.80 -5.39 -10.67
C PHE A 61 -3.60 -5.64 -11.57
N PHE A 62 -3.87 -5.82 -12.87
CA PHE A 62 -2.84 -5.93 -13.88
C PHE A 62 -3.18 -5.08 -15.11
N ASP A 63 -2.24 -4.23 -15.51
CA ASP A 63 -2.31 -3.50 -16.77
C ASP A 63 -1.53 -4.26 -17.84
N THR A 64 -2.25 -4.81 -18.80
CA THR A 64 -1.65 -5.59 -19.89
C THR A 64 -0.90 -4.73 -20.90
N ALA A 65 -1.26 -3.44 -21.05
CA ALA A 65 -0.62 -2.54 -21.97
C ALA A 65 0.82 -2.18 -21.55
N THR A 66 1.03 -2.01 -20.24
CA THR A 66 2.33 -1.66 -19.66
C THR A 66 3.00 -2.84 -18.94
N GLN A 67 2.36 -4.00 -18.89
CA GLN A 67 2.80 -5.19 -18.13
C GLN A 67 3.08 -4.85 -16.66
N THR A 68 2.17 -4.09 -16.04
CA THR A 68 2.33 -3.58 -14.67
C THR A 68 1.36 -4.27 -13.74
N LYS A 69 1.88 -4.83 -12.64
CA LYS A 69 1.10 -5.30 -11.48
C LYS A 69 0.91 -4.14 -10.51
N TYR A 70 -0.30 -4.04 -9.98
CA TYR A 70 -0.66 -3.12 -8.89
C TYR A 70 -1.22 -3.94 -7.74
N GLU A 71 -0.82 -3.61 -6.52
CA GLU A 71 -1.32 -4.19 -5.29
C GLU A 71 -1.61 -3.06 -4.31
N ILE A 72 -2.85 -2.98 -3.85
CA ILE A 72 -3.31 -1.91 -2.99
C ILE A 72 -3.92 -2.51 -1.72
N ASP A 73 -3.27 -2.23 -0.58
CA ASP A 73 -3.76 -2.60 0.73
C ASP A 73 -4.71 -1.54 1.28
N ILE A 74 -5.86 -1.96 1.78
CA ILE A 74 -6.90 -1.06 2.28
C ILE A 74 -7.36 -1.52 3.65
N TYR A 75 -7.24 -0.66 4.68
CA TYR A 75 -7.72 -0.97 6.02
C TYR A 75 -9.23 -1.22 6.03
N GLN A 76 -9.66 -2.37 6.58
CA GLN A 76 -11.08 -2.71 6.68
C GLN A 76 -11.86 -1.75 7.60
N VAL A 77 -11.20 -1.19 8.61
CA VAL A 77 -11.84 -0.36 9.64
C VAL A 77 -12.27 1.03 9.15
N ASN A 78 -11.70 1.54 8.05
CA ASN A 78 -11.93 2.92 7.63
C ASN A 78 -11.81 3.18 6.13
N GLY A 79 -11.46 2.17 5.33
CA GLY A 79 -11.29 2.30 3.87
C GLY A 79 -10.06 3.12 3.44
N LYS A 80 -9.16 3.48 4.37
CA LYS A 80 -7.92 4.19 4.00
C LYS A 80 -6.92 3.22 3.37
N ILE A 81 -6.18 3.73 2.41
CA ILE A 81 -5.06 2.99 1.82
C ILE A 81 -3.97 2.84 2.88
N LYS A 82 -3.50 1.61 3.08
CA LYS A 82 -2.38 1.24 3.95
C LYS A 82 -1.07 1.26 3.17
N GLU A 83 -1.10 0.65 1.98
CA GLU A 83 0.06 0.48 1.13
C GLU A 83 -0.36 0.48 -0.35
N TYR A 84 0.50 1.00 -1.21
CA TYR A 84 0.35 0.96 -2.65
C TYR A 84 1.64 0.45 -3.25
N ASN A 85 1.57 -0.64 -4.01
CA ASN A 85 2.68 -1.23 -4.74
C ASN A 85 2.39 -1.24 -6.24
N MET A 86 3.40 -0.91 -7.03
CA MET A 86 3.38 -0.97 -8.48
C MET A 86 4.68 -1.59 -8.97
N GLU A 87 4.61 -2.60 -9.82
CA GLU A 87 5.77 -3.28 -10.39
C GLU A 87 5.59 -3.50 -11.90
N ARG A 88 6.55 -3.04 -12.70
CA ARG A 88 6.58 -3.30 -14.15
C ARG A 88 7.35 -4.59 -14.43
N LYS A 89 6.62 -5.64 -14.80
CA LYS A 89 7.19 -6.98 -14.99
C LYS A 89 8.08 -7.13 -16.24
N ALA A 90 7.91 -6.26 -17.24
CA ALA A 90 8.61 -6.38 -18.52
C ALA A 90 9.77 -5.38 -18.67
N LEU A 91 10.03 -4.54 -17.68
CA LEU A 91 11.07 -3.52 -17.73
C LEU A 91 12.05 -3.70 -16.58
N GLY A 92 13.28 -3.32 -16.83
CA GLY A 92 14.36 -3.29 -15.83
C GLY A 92 15.21 -2.05 -16.03
N GLY A 93 16.37 -2.04 -15.39
CA GLY A 93 17.37 -0.99 -15.50
C GLY A 93 17.93 -0.84 -16.92
N SER A 94 18.90 0.05 -17.09
CA SER A 94 19.59 0.29 -18.36
C SER A 94 21.10 0.24 -18.20
N ALA A 95 21.80 -0.16 -19.28
CA ALA A 95 23.26 -0.03 -19.38
C ALA A 95 23.71 1.43 -19.49
N ASN A 96 22.81 2.33 -19.89
CA ASN A 96 23.05 3.76 -20.07
C ASN A 96 22.47 4.57 -18.91
N VAL A 97 23.21 5.60 -18.49
CA VAL A 97 22.79 6.58 -17.49
C VAL A 97 22.74 7.94 -18.17
N ILE A 98 21.54 8.41 -18.51
CA ILE A 98 21.31 9.68 -19.22
C ILE A 98 20.76 10.73 -18.26
N LEU A 99 19.84 10.33 -17.37
CA LEU A 99 19.18 11.24 -16.45
C LEU A 99 20.11 11.66 -15.32
N SER A 100 20.06 12.94 -15.00
CA SER A 100 20.70 13.48 -13.79
C SER A 100 19.87 13.18 -12.54
N LYS A 101 20.48 13.35 -11.36
CA LYS A 101 19.74 13.26 -10.09
C LYS A 101 18.61 14.27 -9.98
N ASP A 102 18.73 15.43 -10.60
CA ASP A 102 17.68 16.45 -10.55
C ASP A 102 16.50 16.08 -11.46
N ASP A 103 16.75 15.43 -12.61
CA ASP A 103 15.69 14.84 -13.43
C ASP A 103 14.92 13.78 -12.65
N VAL A 104 15.63 12.92 -11.91
CA VAL A 104 15.01 11.89 -11.07
C VAL A 104 14.16 12.50 -9.96
N LYS A 105 14.62 13.56 -9.28
CA LYS A 105 13.82 14.27 -8.28
C LYS A 105 12.53 14.85 -8.87
N ALA A 106 12.60 15.39 -10.10
CA ALA A 106 11.42 15.89 -10.80
C ALA A 106 10.42 14.78 -11.13
N ILE A 107 10.90 13.58 -11.48
CA ILE A 107 10.04 12.40 -11.69
C ILE A 107 9.35 12.02 -10.38
N VAL A 108 10.10 11.91 -9.28
CA VAL A 108 9.53 11.58 -7.96
C VAL A 108 8.46 12.59 -7.55
N ALA A 109 8.73 13.89 -7.70
CA ALA A 109 7.76 14.94 -7.38
C ALA A 109 6.48 14.85 -8.23
N LYS A 110 6.59 14.43 -9.49
CA LYS A 110 5.43 14.18 -10.36
C LYS A 110 4.60 12.97 -9.91
N GLU A 111 5.27 11.92 -9.44
CA GLU A 111 4.64 10.64 -9.08
C GLU A 111 3.96 10.65 -7.70
N VAL A 112 4.55 11.36 -6.73
CA VAL A 112 4.12 11.31 -5.33
C VAL A 112 3.92 12.69 -4.68
N GLY A 113 4.10 13.77 -5.44
CA GLY A 113 3.93 15.13 -4.95
C GLY A 113 5.16 15.66 -4.18
N ASP A 114 4.91 16.62 -3.29
CA ASP A 114 5.95 17.25 -2.48
C ASP A 114 6.40 16.33 -1.34
N VAL A 115 7.58 15.74 -1.50
CA VAL A 115 8.17 14.81 -0.55
C VAL A 115 9.63 15.16 -0.28
N SER A 116 10.13 14.79 0.89
CA SER A 116 11.56 14.85 1.22
C SER A 116 12.26 13.58 0.74
N ILE A 117 13.20 13.72 -0.18
CA ILE A 117 14.06 12.61 -0.62
C ILE A 117 15.25 12.53 0.35
N TYR A 118 15.39 11.40 1.05
CA TYR A 118 16.47 11.20 2.01
C TYR A 118 17.54 10.20 1.53
N GLU A 119 17.25 9.43 0.48
CA GLU A 119 18.22 8.59 -0.22
C GLU A 119 17.97 8.66 -1.73
N LEU A 120 19.01 8.89 -2.50
CA LEU A 120 19.00 8.83 -3.97
C LEU A 120 20.35 8.30 -4.42
N LYS A 121 20.37 7.05 -4.82
CA LYS A 121 21.56 6.36 -5.31
C LYS A 121 21.35 5.77 -6.69
N LEU A 122 22.44 5.66 -7.45
CA LEU A 122 22.47 4.87 -8.66
C LEU A 122 23.04 3.50 -8.28
N ASP A 123 22.22 2.49 -8.39
CA ASP A 123 22.61 1.10 -8.14
C ASP A 123 22.92 0.38 -9.45
N ARG A 124 23.67 -0.71 -9.36
CA ARG A 124 24.04 -1.53 -10.51
C ARG A 124 23.94 -3.00 -10.19
N GLU A 125 23.02 -3.67 -10.83
CA GLU A 125 22.83 -5.11 -10.71
C GLU A 125 22.84 -5.78 -12.09
N HIS A 126 23.57 -6.90 -12.23
CA HIS A 126 23.71 -7.66 -13.48
C HIS A 126 24.10 -6.83 -14.71
N GLY A 127 24.85 -5.72 -14.48
CA GLY A 127 25.33 -4.85 -15.56
C GLY A 127 24.38 -3.73 -15.95
N LEU A 128 23.19 -3.69 -15.37
CA LEU A 128 22.19 -2.63 -15.56
C LEU A 128 22.19 -1.67 -14.38
N TYR A 129 21.88 -0.42 -14.65
CA TYR A 129 21.75 0.64 -13.64
C TYR A 129 20.29 0.95 -13.39
N GLU A 130 19.98 1.29 -12.12
CA GLU A 130 18.71 1.83 -11.67
C GLU A 130 18.94 2.95 -10.66
N TYR A 131 18.10 3.96 -10.68
CA TYR A 131 18.03 4.91 -9.57
C TYR A 131 17.09 4.38 -8.51
N GLU A 132 17.62 4.12 -7.31
CA GLU A 132 16.83 3.84 -6.11
C GLU A 132 16.62 5.15 -5.34
N VAL A 133 15.36 5.47 -5.05
CA VAL A 133 14.96 6.69 -4.38
C VAL A 133 14.09 6.36 -3.18
N LYS A 134 14.49 6.81 -1.98
CA LYS A 134 13.65 6.73 -0.79
C LYS A 134 13.20 8.11 -0.37
N PHE A 135 11.92 8.21 -0.07
CA PHE A 135 11.26 9.48 0.23
C PHE A 135 10.27 9.37 1.38
N SER A 136 9.95 10.53 1.97
CA SER A 136 8.92 10.64 3.00
C SER A 136 8.24 12.01 2.98
N ALA A 137 7.00 12.03 3.43
CA ALA A 137 6.25 13.24 3.76
C ALA A 137 5.42 13.01 5.02
N SER A 138 4.67 14.02 5.47
CA SER A 138 3.74 13.83 6.58
C SER A 138 2.71 12.77 6.24
N GLY A 139 2.70 11.66 6.99
CA GLY A 139 1.76 10.56 6.80
C GLY A 139 2.09 9.55 5.71
N LEU A 140 3.25 9.66 5.03
CA LEU A 140 3.69 8.63 4.08
C LEU A 140 5.22 8.47 4.05
N ARG A 141 5.64 7.28 3.62
CA ARG A 141 7.03 6.98 3.24
C ARG A 141 7.00 6.00 2.07
N GLY A 142 8.04 6.01 1.26
CA GLY A 142 8.10 5.05 0.15
C GLY A 142 9.47 4.98 -0.49
N GLU A 143 9.53 4.10 -1.47
CA GLU A 143 10.68 3.92 -2.35
C GLU A 143 10.22 3.76 -3.80
N MET A 144 11.15 4.03 -4.71
CA MET A 144 10.88 4.00 -6.14
C MET A 144 12.16 3.66 -6.88
N ASN A 145 12.10 2.72 -7.83
CA ASN A 145 13.15 2.44 -8.77
C ASN A 145 12.83 3.04 -10.13
N ILE A 146 13.81 3.72 -10.71
CA ILE A 146 13.63 4.49 -11.95
C ILE A 146 14.72 4.09 -12.94
N ASN A 147 14.32 3.79 -14.18
CA ASN A 147 15.25 3.53 -15.28
C ASN A 147 16.04 4.81 -15.60
N PRO A 148 17.38 4.78 -15.52
CA PRO A 148 18.23 5.96 -15.64
C PRO A 148 18.38 6.51 -17.06
N GLU A 149 17.92 5.78 -18.06
CA GLU A 149 17.94 6.21 -19.46
C GLU A 149 16.60 6.84 -19.86
N THR A 150 15.49 6.23 -19.46
CA THR A 150 14.16 6.60 -19.95
C THR A 150 13.31 7.38 -18.96
N GLY A 151 13.66 7.35 -17.67
CA GLY A 151 12.85 7.91 -16.60
C GLY A 151 11.60 7.12 -16.25
N VAL A 152 11.44 5.94 -16.81
CA VAL A 152 10.31 5.07 -16.48
C VAL A 152 10.45 4.56 -15.05
N VAL A 153 9.39 4.72 -14.26
CA VAL A 153 9.28 4.11 -12.94
C VAL A 153 9.09 2.61 -13.12
N LEU A 154 10.03 1.84 -12.59
CA LEU A 154 10.06 0.37 -12.69
C LEU A 154 9.23 -0.27 -11.60
N ASP A 155 9.42 0.20 -10.37
CA ASP A 155 8.58 -0.13 -9.23
C ASP A 155 8.41 1.08 -8.30
N LYS A 156 7.36 1.03 -7.49
CA LYS A 156 7.02 2.05 -6.52
C LYS A 156 6.26 1.43 -5.36
N GLU A 157 6.78 1.61 -4.15
CA GLU A 157 6.10 1.28 -2.90
C GLU A 157 5.81 2.57 -2.13
N VAL A 158 4.57 2.73 -1.66
CA VAL A 158 4.17 3.84 -0.78
C VAL A 158 3.39 3.30 0.40
N LYS A 159 3.88 3.51 1.61
CA LYS A 159 3.23 3.17 2.89
C LYS A 159 2.63 4.40 3.53
N TYR A 160 1.38 4.32 3.91
CA TYR A 160 0.64 5.41 4.55
C TYR A 160 0.53 5.17 6.06
N SER A 161 0.77 6.22 6.85
CA SER A 161 0.50 6.19 8.29
C SER A 161 -0.97 6.45 8.57
N LEU A 162 -1.51 5.77 9.58
CA LEU A 162 -2.87 6.01 10.08
C LEU A 162 -3.00 7.35 10.79
#